data_a91020c7e155289cd291d21b4dd558c7
#
_entry.id   a91020c7e155289cd291d21b4dd558c7
#
_cell.length_a   1.000
_cell.length_b   1.000
_cell.length_c   1.000
_cell.angle_alpha   90.00
_cell.angle_beta   90.00
_cell.angle_gamma   90.00
#
_symmetry.space_group_name_H-M   'P 1'
#
loop_
_entity.id
_entity.type
_entity.pdbx_description
1 polymer ?
#
loop_
_entity_poly.entity_id
_entity_poly.type
_entity_poly.pdbx_seq_one_letter_code
_entity_poly.pdbx_strand_id
1 'polypeptide(L)'
;MSYTYKHVTLVGIDGAGNFYRHAKAPTIRRLMEEGAGTDTCLTSIPTISAECWGSMLLGVLPDVHGLNNTLISTTPYGNTDIPSVFTLIRRAHPHAALASFCNWNPINYGILDDAATHQDTGHDEPLTERICACIREEKPEFLFVQFDSVDHAGHAFGYGSEKHLDQIDICDGLTAKIYEAAKDAGILEDTLFLVTADHGGFDHGHGGTTDEEKLVFFAAVGKTVIKGARISMEVKDIPAIITHALGVPDGATWQAKLPEGLFAE
;
A
#
# COMPACT_ATOMS: atom_id res chain seq x y z
N MET A 1 12.73 -15.94 -16.76
CA MET A 1 11.49 -15.20 -17.14
C MET A 1 11.86 -13.72 -17.18
N SER A 2 11.43 -12.94 -18.17
CA SER A 2 11.74 -11.52 -18.19
C SER A 2 10.73 -10.84 -17.25
N TYR A 3 11.21 -10.14 -16.24
CA TYR A 3 10.38 -9.30 -15.38
C TYR A 3 9.69 -8.22 -16.23
N THR A 4 8.42 -7.96 -15.93
CA THR A 4 7.70 -6.85 -16.58
C THR A 4 8.17 -5.51 -16.02
N TYR A 5 8.43 -5.45 -14.72
CA TYR A 5 8.94 -4.29 -14.00
C TYR A 5 10.18 -4.67 -13.20
N LYS A 6 11.11 -3.71 -13.01
CA LYS A 6 12.27 -3.87 -12.13
C LYS A 6 11.98 -3.36 -10.72
N HIS A 7 10.99 -2.49 -10.60
CA HIS A 7 10.64 -1.83 -9.36
C HIS A 7 9.13 -1.84 -9.17
N VAL A 8 8.68 -2.01 -7.93
CA VAL A 8 7.32 -1.75 -7.51
C VAL A 8 7.35 -0.83 -6.31
N THR A 9 6.57 0.25 -6.35
CA THR A 9 6.36 1.14 -5.22
C THR A 9 4.89 1.07 -4.82
N LEU A 10 4.61 0.74 -3.56
CA LEU A 10 3.28 0.76 -2.97
C LEU A 10 3.23 1.85 -1.90
N VAL A 11 2.42 2.86 -2.11
CA VAL A 11 2.12 3.90 -1.12
C VAL A 11 0.73 3.64 -0.56
N GLY A 12 0.64 3.40 0.73
CA GLY A 12 -0.59 3.24 1.46
C GLY A 12 -0.85 4.42 2.39
N ILE A 13 -2.06 4.93 2.39
CA ILE A 13 -2.49 6.09 3.19
C ILE A 13 -3.55 5.60 4.18
N ASP A 14 -3.15 5.42 5.45
CA ASP A 14 -3.98 4.89 6.52
C ASP A 14 -5.21 5.77 6.74
N GLY A 15 -6.38 5.14 6.84
CA GLY A 15 -7.64 5.82 7.11
C GLY A 15 -8.18 6.70 5.96
N ALA A 16 -7.52 6.74 4.80
CA ALA A 16 -7.96 7.60 3.70
C ALA A 16 -9.22 7.10 2.98
N GLY A 17 -9.54 5.80 3.08
CA GLY A 17 -10.72 5.22 2.45
C GLY A 17 -10.82 5.55 0.96
N ASN A 18 -11.97 6.03 0.53
CA ASN A 18 -12.16 6.66 -0.77
C ASN A 18 -12.47 8.17 -0.67
N PHE A 19 -12.13 8.78 0.49
CA PHE A 19 -12.40 10.20 0.78
C PHE A 19 -11.61 11.18 -0.11
N TYR A 20 -10.54 10.72 -0.81
CA TYR A 20 -9.85 11.54 -1.81
C TYR A 20 -10.83 12.16 -2.82
N ARG A 21 -12.02 11.56 -3.02
CA ARG A 21 -13.07 12.06 -3.90
C ARG A 21 -13.63 13.41 -3.45
N HIS A 22 -13.51 13.73 -2.16
CA HIS A 22 -13.97 14.96 -1.53
C HIS A 22 -12.81 15.92 -1.24
N ALA A 23 -11.57 15.48 -1.32
CA ALA A 23 -10.34 16.25 -1.24
C ALA A 23 -9.93 16.77 -2.64
N LYS A 24 -8.87 17.58 -2.73
CA LYS A 24 -8.29 17.99 -4.02
C LYS A 24 -7.55 16.82 -4.66
N ALA A 25 -6.65 16.21 -3.92
CA ALA A 25 -5.88 15.01 -4.24
C ALA A 25 -5.45 14.92 -5.73
N PRO A 26 -4.74 15.91 -6.27
CA PRO A 26 -4.44 15.99 -7.69
C PRO A 26 -3.56 14.83 -8.19
N THR A 27 -2.67 14.32 -7.35
CA THR A 27 -1.78 13.20 -7.72
C THR A 27 -2.55 11.91 -7.85
N ILE A 28 -3.36 11.55 -6.86
CA ILE A 28 -4.20 10.32 -6.88
C ILE A 28 -5.11 10.36 -8.10
N ARG A 29 -5.78 11.49 -8.37
CA ARG A 29 -6.66 11.67 -9.54
C ARG A 29 -5.91 11.47 -10.84
N ARG A 30 -4.75 12.10 -10.99
CA ARG A 30 -3.89 11.96 -12.17
C ARG A 30 -3.45 10.50 -12.37
N LEU A 31 -3.02 9.81 -11.31
CA LEU A 31 -2.59 8.41 -11.41
C LEU A 31 -3.74 7.49 -11.85
N MET A 32 -4.96 7.74 -11.38
CA MET A 32 -6.14 6.99 -11.83
C MET A 32 -6.51 7.27 -13.30
N GLU A 33 -6.28 8.48 -13.78
CA GLU A 33 -6.58 8.87 -15.19
C GLU A 33 -5.50 8.36 -16.14
N GLU A 34 -4.24 8.41 -15.73
CA GLU A 34 -3.09 7.97 -16.55
C GLU A 34 -2.90 6.45 -16.55
N GLY A 35 -3.39 5.77 -15.53
CA GLY A 35 -3.28 4.33 -15.33
C GLY A 35 -4.63 3.63 -15.17
N ALA A 36 -4.72 2.72 -14.22
CA ALA A 36 -5.93 2.01 -13.83
C ALA A 36 -6.30 2.29 -12.38
N GLY A 37 -7.56 2.13 -12.01
CA GLY A 37 -7.96 2.31 -10.62
C GLY A 37 -9.41 1.99 -10.33
N THR A 38 -9.78 2.12 -9.05
CA THR A 38 -11.13 1.96 -8.55
C THR A 38 -11.36 2.79 -7.30
N ASP A 39 -12.60 3.23 -7.09
CA ASP A 39 -13.06 3.90 -5.85
C ASP A 39 -13.77 2.91 -4.91
N THR A 40 -13.88 1.67 -5.31
CA THR A 40 -14.67 0.63 -4.65
C THR A 40 -13.86 -0.64 -4.41
N CYS A 41 -12.54 -0.51 -4.21
CA CYS A 41 -11.72 -1.59 -3.70
C CYS A 41 -12.23 -1.96 -2.30
N LEU A 42 -12.50 -3.24 -2.05
CA LEU A 42 -12.97 -3.69 -0.74
C LEU A 42 -11.79 -3.94 0.18
N THR A 43 -11.80 -3.32 1.36
CA THR A 43 -10.85 -3.70 2.40
C THR A 43 -11.37 -4.87 3.22
N SER A 44 -10.51 -5.36 4.13
CA SER A 44 -10.83 -6.47 5.04
C SER A 44 -11.77 -6.03 6.16
N ILE A 45 -12.52 -6.99 6.69
CA ILE A 45 -13.41 -6.80 7.84
C ILE A 45 -12.89 -7.69 8.97
N PRO A 46 -12.76 -7.09 10.20
CA PRO A 46 -13.06 -5.71 10.60
C PRO A 46 -12.11 -4.71 9.93
N THR A 47 -12.59 -3.48 9.70
CA THR A 47 -11.83 -2.39 9.09
C THR A 47 -10.86 -1.76 10.10
N ILE A 48 -9.89 -2.58 10.56
CA ILE A 48 -8.87 -2.23 11.56
C ILE A 48 -7.50 -2.34 10.89
N SER A 49 -6.61 -1.41 11.19
CA SER A 49 -5.33 -1.26 10.48
C SER A 49 -4.50 -2.56 10.41
N ALA A 50 -4.32 -3.28 11.53
CA ALA A 50 -3.55 -4.53 11.50
C ALA A 50 -4.17 -5.61 10.61
N GLU A 51 -5.48 -5.73 10.62
CA GLU A 51 -6.25 -6.66 9.80
C GLU A 51 -6.17 -6.29 8.32
N CYS A 52 -6.28 -5.00 8.01
CA CYS A 52 -6.26 -4.50 6.64
C CYS A 52 -4.84 -4.52 6.05
N TRP A 53 -3.83 -4.00 6.77
CA TRP A 53 -2.42 -4.08 6.36
C TRP A 53 -1.91 -5.52 6.30
N GLY A 54 -2.35 -6.37 7.25
CA GLY A 54 -2.06 -7.80 7.23
C GLY A 54 -2.57 -8.44 5.94
N SER A 55 -3.82 -8.20 5.59
CA SER A 55 -4.38 -8.74 4.32
C SER A 55 -3.66 -8.19 3.10
N MET A 56 -3.31 -6.90 3.09
CA MET A 56 -2.59 -6.25 1.99
C MET A 56 -1.17 -6.80 1.79
N LEU A 57 -0.49 -7.24 2.83
CA LEU A 57 0.90 -7.69 2.76
C LEU A 57 1.04 -9.21 2.76
N LEU A 58 0.04 -9.96 3.23
CA LEU A 58 0.05 -11.42 3.32
C LEU A 58 -0.90 -12.12 2.32
N GLY A 59 -1.71 -11.39 1.56
CA GLY A 59 -2.57 -11.94 0.51
C GLY A 59 -3.71 -12.85 0.99
N VAL A 60 -4.10 -12.74 2.26
CA VAL A 60 -5.17 -13.53 2.89
C VAL A 60 -6.06 -12.67 3.79
N LEU A 61 -7.25 -13.13 4.10
CA LEU A 61 -8.20 -12.43 4.97
C LEU A 61 -7.82 -12.55 6.48
N PRO A 62 -8.37 -11.69 7.36
CA PRO A 62 -8.06 -11.65 8.78
C PRO A 62 -8.31 -12.96 9.53
N ASP A 63 -9.33 -13.72 9.15
CA ASP A 63 -9.63 -15.03 9.73
C ASP A 63 -8.55 -16.10 9.46
N VAL A 64 -7.72 -15.86 8.44
CA VAL A 64 -6.60 -16.75 8.07
C VAL A 64 -5.30 -16.28 8.70
N HIS A 65 -4.96 -14.97 8.62
CA HIS A 65 -3.69 -14.50 9.19
C HIS A 65 -3.74 -14.25 10.71
N GLY A 66 -4.93 -14.01 11.29
CA GLY A 66 -5.12 -13.85 12.74
C GLY A 66 -4.47 -12.62 13.37
N LEU A 67 -3.95 -11.68 12.56
CA LEU A 67 -3.31 -10.45 13.04
C LEU A 67 -4.36 -9.48 13.58
N ASN A 68 -3.98 -8.72 14.60
CA ASN A 68 -4.72 -7.58 15.15
C ASN A 68 -3.76 -6.57 15.76
N ASN A 69 -4.23 -5.36 16.06
CA ASN A 69 -3.40 -4.26 16.56
C ASN A 69 -2.59 -4.62 17.81
N THR A 70 -3.17 -5.40 18.73
CA THR A 70 -2.46 -5.84 19.94
C THR A 70 -1.34 -6.82 19.61
N LEU A 71 -1.63 -7.82 18.77
CA LEU A 71 -0.67 -8.86 18.43
C LEU A 71 0.55 -8.28 17.71
N ILE A 72 0.35 -7.48 16.67
CA ILE A 72 1.46 -6.90 15.88
C ILE A 72 2.25 -5.83 16.63
N SER A 73 1.68 -5.24 17.69
CA SER A 73 2.38 -4.28 18.55
C SER A 73 3.25 -4.94 19.63
N THR A 74 3.00 -6.21 19.94
CA THR A 74 3.65 -6.92 21.06
C THR A 74 4.46 -8.13 20.63
N THR A 75 4.24 -8.65 19.42
CA THR A 75 4.86 -9.90 18.96
C THR A 75 5.52 -9.68 17.59
N PRO A 76 6.85 -9.86 17.49
CA PRO A 76 7.54 -9.77 16.21
C PRO A 76 6.95 -10.75 15.19
N TYR A 77 6.73 -10.28 13.95
CA TYR A 77 6.20 -11.10 12.84
C TYR A 77 4.83 -11.73 13.10
N GLY A 78 4.03 -11.16 14.04
CA GLY A 78 2.66 -11.56 14.32
C GLY A 78 2.41 -13.05 14.60
N ASN A 79 3.47 -13.84 14.73
CA ASN A 79 3.43 -15.30 14.89
C ASN A 79 2.59 -16.01 13.80
N THR A 80 2.69 -15.55 12.56
CA THR A 80 2.00 -16.15 11.40
C THR A 80 2.99 -16.94 10.53
N ASP A 81 2.55 -18.11 10.06
CA ASP A 81 3.32 -18.93 9.10
C ASP A 81 3.09 -18.51 7.63
N ILE A 82 2.29 -17.46 7.42
CA ILE A 82 1.94 -16.98 6.08
C ILE A 82 3.06 -16.05 5.58
N PRO A 83 3.73 -16.37 4.47
CA PRO A 83 4.80 -15.54 3.95
C PRO A 83 4.24 -14.20 3.45
N SER A 84 4.90 -13.11 3.84
CA SER A 84 4.60 -11.79 3.31
C SER A 84 5.06 -11.68 1.84
N VAL A 85 4.57 -10.67 1.15
CA VAL A 85 5.06 -10.32 -0.19
C VAL A 85 6.58 -10.09 -0.19
N PHE A 86 7.13 -9.50 0.87
CA PHE A 86 8.57 -9.33 1.06
C PHE A 86 9.32 -10.68 1.10
N THR A 87 8.80 -11.63 1.88
CA THR A 87 9.36 -12.98 1.97
C THR A 87 9.38 -13.68 0.60
N LEU A 88 8.29 -13.57 -0.18
CA LEU A 88 8.23 -14.20 -1.50
C LEU A 88 9.21 -13.57 -2.47
N ILE A 89 9.32 -12.24 -2.49
CA ILE A 89 10.30 -11.54 -3.31
C ILE A 89 11.72 -11.96 -2.90
N ARG A 90 12.04 -11.97 -1.60
CA ARG A 90 13.34 -12.40 -1.09
C ARG A 90 13.71 -13.83 -1.48
N ARG A 91 12.74 -14.75 -1.46
CA ARG A 91 12.95 -16.15 -1.87
C ARG A 91 13.25 -16.28 -3.37
N ALA A 92 12.57 -15.49 -4.20
CA ALA A 92 12.75 -15.51 -5.66
C ALA A 92 13.98 -14.70 -6.09
N HIS A 93 14.24 -13.57 -5.42
CA HIS A 93 15.30 -12.61 -5.71
C HIS A 93 16.16 -12.38 -4.44
N PRO A 94 17.13 -13.28 -4.14
CA PRO A 94 17.85 -13.26 -2.85
C PRO A 94 18.66 -11.98 -2.58
N HIS A 95 18.98 -11.22 -3.60
CA HIS A 95 19.79 -9.99 -3.51
C HIS A 95 18.97 -8.70 -3.74
N ALA A 96 17.65 -8.81 -3.87
CA ALA A 96 16.79 -7.65 -4.07
C ALA A 96 16.91 -6.65 -2.92
N ALA A 97 16.99 -5.36 -3.23
CA ALA A 97 16.81 -4.30 -2.25
C ALA A 97 15.29 -4.16 -1.97
N LEU A 98 14.89 -4.42 -0.74
CA LEU A 98 13.50 -4.38 -0.31
C LEU A 98 13.38 -3.38 0.85
N ALA A 99 12.56 -2.36 0.71
CA ALA A 99 12.45 -1.28 1.66
C ALA A 99 11.02 -1.09 2.19
N SER A 100 10.89 -0.85 3.49
CA SER A 100 9.63 -0.57 4.16
C SER A 100 9.77 0.66 5.05
N PHE A 101 8.94 1.67 4.79
CA PHE A 101 8.90 2.94 5.52
C PHE A 101 7.48 3.14 6.06
N CYS A 102 7.33 3.07 7.38
CA CYS A 102 6.03 3.16 8.04
C CYS A 102 6.03 4.26 9.10
N ASN A 103 5.00 5.09 9.12
CA ASN A 103 4.78 5.95 10.28
C ASN A 103 4.33 5.09 11.47
N TRP A 104 3.41 4.15 11.25
CA TRP A 104 2.96 3.22 12.29
C TRP A 104 3.88 1.98 12.34
N ASN A 105 4.85 2.01 13.28
CA ASN A 105 5.88 0.97 13.42
C ASN A 105 5.37 -0.47 13.60
N PRO A 106 4.20 -0.76 14.18
CA PRO A 106 3.72 -2.13 14.28
C PRO A 106 3.66 -2.90 12.96
N ILE A 107 3.53 -2.24 11.81
CA ILE A 107 3.63 -2.91 10.50
C ILE A 107 5.02 -3.52 10.31
N ASN A 108 6.09 -2.72 10.51
CA ASN A 108 7.47 -3.18 10.39
C ASN A 108 7.80 -4.25 11.44
N TYR A 109 7.32 -4.06 12.68
CA TYR A 109 7.63 -4.92 13.80
C TYR A 109 6.84 -6.24 13.80
N GLY A 110 5.55 -6.19 13.48
CA GLY A 110 4.62 -7.28 13.72
C GLY A 110 4.04 -7.96 12.47
N ILE A 111 4.09 -7.32 11.30
CA ILE A 111 3.59 -7.92 10.05
C ILE A 111 4.73 -8.38 9.16
N LEU A 112 5.78 -7.55 9.05
CA LEU A 112 6.93 -7.89 8.21
C LEU A 112 7.93 -8.74 8.97
N ASP A 113 8.55 -9.68 8.27
CA ASP A 113 9.69 -10.45 8.72
C ASP A 113 11.01 -9.73 8.37
N ASP A 114 12.14 -10.40 8.55
CA ASP A 114 13.48 -9.90 8.25
C ASP A 114 13.83 -9.89 6.75
N ALA A 115 12.85 -10.11 5.87
CA ALA A 115 13.06 -10.09 4.43
C ALA A 115 13.35 -8.69 3.87
N ALA A 116 12.84 -7.62 4.51
CA ALA A 116 13.17 -6.25 4.14
C ALA A 116 14.63 -5.91 4.48
N THR A 117 15.37 -5.35 3.52
CA THR A 117 16.77 -4.93 3.72
C THR A 117 16.88 -3.58 4.40
N HIS A 118 15.85 -2.76 4.29
CA HIS A 118 15.77 -1.43 4.89
C HIS A 118 14.39 -1.27 5.52
N GLN A 119 14.34 -1.05 6.83
CA GLN A 119 13.13 -0.69 7.56
C GLN A 119 13.37 0.62 8.30
N ASP A 120 12.45 1.58 8.16
CA ASP A 120 12.52 2.87 8.82
C ASP A 120 11.13 3.29 9.34
N THR A 121 11.12 4.11 10.38
CA THR A 121 9.89 4.58 11.01
C THR A 121 9.99 6.07 11.34
N GLY A 122 8.89 6.79 11.18
CA GLY A 122 8.81 8.21 11.51
C GLY A 122 7.58 8.89 10.96
N HIS A 123 7.38 10.14 11.33
CA HIS A 123 6.26 10.94 10.82
C HIS A 123 6.35 11.15 9.30
N ASP A 124 5.21 11.23 8.64
CA ASP A 124 5.05 11.19 7.17
C ASP A 124 5.97 12.14 6.41
N GLU A 125 6.05 13.41 6.82
CA GLU A 125 6.87 14.40 6.10
C GLU A 125 8.38 14.12 6.17
N PRO A 126 9.02 13.98 7.37
CA PRO A 126 10.45 13.65 7.43
C PRO A 126 10.74 12.24 6.93
N LEU A 127 9.79 11.30 7.02
CA LEU A 127 9.91 9.97 6.47
C LEU A 127 9.99 10.03 4.94
N THR A 128 9.19 10.89 4.30
CA THR A 128 9.19 11.07 2.84
C THR A 128 10.55 11.52 2.31
N GLU A 129 11.27 12.38 3.02
CA GLU A 129 12.62 12.79 2.60
C GLU A 129 13.59 11.60 2.60
N ARG A 130 13.51 10.71 3.60
CA ARG A 130 14.31 9.49 3.67
C ARG A 130 13.91 8.45 2.62
N ILE A 131 12.60 8.32 2.33
CA ILE A 131 12.09 7.50 1.23
C ILE A 131 12.68 7.98 -0.10
N CYS A 132 12.65 9.29 -0.37
CA CYS A 132 13.20 9.86 -1.59
C CYS A 132 14.72 9.64 -1.70
N ALA A 133 15.45 9.67 -0.58
CA ALA A 133 16.88 9.34 -0.56
C ALA A 133 17.11 7.86 -0.89
N CYS A 134 16.36 6.94 -0.25
CA CYS A 134 16.43 5.50 -0.52
C CYS A 134 16.15 5.20 -2.02
N ILE A 135 15.15 5.82 -2.61
CA ILE A 135 14.84 5.65 -4.05
C ILE A 135 16.03 6.04 -4.92
N ARG A 136 16.70 7.17 -4.62
CA ARG A 136 17.84 7.66 -5.43
C ARG A 136 19.10 6.80 -5.24
N GLU A 137 19.36 6.35 -4.04
CA GLU A 137 20.60 5.68 -3.65
C GLU A 137 20.53 4.16 -3.82
N GLU A 138 19.44 3.54 -3.38
CA GLU A 138 19.29 2.07 -3.32
C GLU A 138 18.47 1.50 -4.47
N LYS A 139 17.56 2.31 -5.07
CA LYS A 139 16.64 1.89 -6.16
C LYS A 139 15.96 0.56 -5.83
N PRO A 140 15.17 0.48 -4.76
CA PRO A 140 14.64 -0.77 -4.26
C PRO A 140 13.78 -1.47 -5.32
N GLU A 141 13.86 -2.81 -5.36
CA GLU A 141 13.01 -3.64 -6.21
C GLU A 141 11.56 -3.63 -5.72
N PHE A 142 11.36 -3.60 -4.39
CA PHE A 142 10.05 -3.33 -3.78
C PHE A 142 10.20 -2.30 -2.66
N LEU A 143 9.40 -1.24 -2.77
CA LEU A 143 9.27 -0.18 -1.77
C LEU A 143 7.83 -0.14 -1.27
N PHE A 144 7.66 -0.34 0.03
CA PHE A 144 6.40 -0.13 0.73
C PHE A 144 6.48 1.11 1.61
N VAL A 145 5.44 1.94 1.55
CA VAL A 145 5.29 3.16 2.34
C VAL A 145 3.92 3.15 3.01
N GLN A 146 3.87 3.43 4.31
CA GLN A 146 2.63 3.68 5.03
C GLN A 146 2.67 5.08 5.66
N PHE A 147 1.71 5.93 5.29
CA PHE A 147 1.41 7.21 5.90
C PHE A 147 0.25 7.05 6.88
N ASP A 148 0.35 7.66 8.08
CA ASP A 148 -0.56 7.45 9.19
C ASP A 148 -1.35 8.73 9.58
N SER A 149 -0.88 9.89 9.14
CA SER A 149 -1.43 11.17 9.61
C SER A 149 -2.88 11.41 9.18
N VAL A 150 -3.38 10.74 8.14
CA VAL A 150 -4.78 10.86 7.69
C VAL A 150 -5.69 10.16 8.67
N ASP A 151 -5.34 8.96 9.13
CA ASP A 151 -6.09 8.24 10.16
C ASP A 151 -6.14 9.03 11.48
N HIS A 152 -4.99 9.56 11.91
CA HIS A 152 -4.93 10.47 13.06
C HIS A 152 -5.88 11.67 12.93
N ALA A 153 -5.97 12.28 11.75
CA ALA A 153 -6.89 13.39 11.51
C ALA A 153 -8.35 12.93 11.55
N GLY A 154 -8.65 11.74 11.03
CA GLY A 154 -9.97 11.10 11.10
C GLY A 154 -10.42 10.91 12.55
N HIS A 155 -9.58 10.31 13.39
CA HIS A 155 -9.85 10.14 14.81
C HIS A 155 -10.02 11.46 15.58
N ALA A 156 -9.18 12.45 15.29
CA ALA A 156 -9.18 13.72 16.01
C ALA A 156 -10.33 14.65 15.60
N PHE A 157 -10.71 14.68 14.32
CA PHE A 157 -11.60 15.69 13.76
C PHE A 157 -12.83 15.12 13.06
N GLY A 158 -12.94 13.80 12.93
CA GLY A 158 -13.96 13.08 12.19
C GLY A 158 -13.54 12.78 10.75
N TYR A 159 -13.80 11.55 10.31
CA TYR A 159 -13.58 11.11 8.93
C TYR A 159 -14.49 11.89 7.99
N GLY A 160 -13.95 12.37 6.89
CA GLY A 160 -14.65 13.24 5.94
C GLY A 160 -14.75 14.71 6.35
N SER A 161 -14.26 15.10 7.55
CA SER A 161 -14.17 16.50 7.95
C SER A 161 -13.16 17.27 7.09
N GLU A 162 -13.26 18.60 7.07
CA GLU A 162 -12.32 19.47 6.33
C GLU A 162 -10.87 19.18 6.70
N LYS A 163 -10.56 18.97 7.99
CA LYS A 163 -9.20 18.67 8.44
C LYS A 163 -8.72 17.29 8.01
N HIS A 164 -9.60 16.30 7.97
CA HIS A 164 -9.27 14.97 7.43
C HIS A 164 -8.97 15.08 5.93
N LEU A 165 -9.80 15.81 5.17
CA LEU A 165 -9.58 16.04 3.73
C LEU A 165 -8.32 16.85 3.45
N ASP A 166 -8.01 17.88 4.26
CA ASP A 166 -6.75 18.63 4.16
C ASP A 166 -5.54 17.71 4.40
N GLN A 167 -5.64 16.75 5.32
CA GLN A 167 -4.55 15.79 5.56
C GLN A 167 -4.38 14.81 4.40
N ILE A 168 -5.46 14.42 3.71
CA ILE A 168 -5.37 13.67 2.45
C ILE A 168 -4.62 14.47 1.39
N ASP A 169 -4.91 15.78 1.26
CA ASP A 169 -4.19 16.65 0.32
C ASP A 169 -2.69 16.75 0.63
N ILE A 170 -2.32 16.77 1.91
CA ILE A 170 -0.91 16.74 2.32
C ILE A 170 -0.26 15.41 1.91
N CYS A 171 -0.86 14.26 2.22
CA CYS A 171 -0.32 12.95 1.85
C CYS A 171 -0.29 12.72 0.34
N ASP A 172 -1.24 13.28 -0.41
CA ASP A 172 -1.19 13.33 -1.89
C ASP A 172 0.05 14.07 -2.39
N GLY A 173 0.40 15.20 -1.78
CA GLY A 173 1.62 15.94 -2.07
C GLY A 173 2.91 15.17 -1.71
N LEU A 174 2.91 14.41 -0.60
CA LEU A 174 4.02 13.53 -0.25
C LEU A 174 4.16 12.38 -1.25
N THR A 175 3.03 11.81 -1.69
CA THR A 175 2.99 10.78 -2.75
C THR A 175 3.58 11.31 -4.06
N ALA A 176 3.27 12.57 -4.42
CA ALA A 176 3.87 13.23 -5.58
C ALA A 176 5.40 13.31 -5.48
N LYS A 177 5.95 13.66 -4.30
CA LYS A 177 7.41 13.70 -4.09
C LYS A 177 8.07 12.34 -4.31
N ILE A 178 7.44 11.25 -3.84
CA ILE A 178 7.93 9.87 -4.05
C ILE A 178 7.93 9.53 -5.54
N TYR A 179 6.85 9.85 -6.25
CA TYR A 179 6.74 9.64 -7.69
C TYR A 179 7.82 10.40 -8.47
N GLU A 180 8.02 11.68 -8.17
CA GLU A 180 9.07 12.49 -8.80
C GLU A 180 10.49 12.00 -8.43
N ALA A 181 10.70 11.50 -7.21
CA ALA A 181 11.99 10.89 -6.84
C ALA A 181 12.33 9.65 -7.69
N ALA A 182 11.33 8.81 -8.01
CA ALA A 182 11.53 7.67 -8.90
C ALA A 182 11.85 8.11 -10.34
N LYS A 183 11.22 9.20 -10.79
CA LYS A 183 11.51 9.82 -12.10
C LYS A 183 12.92 10.41 -12.14
N ASP A 184 13.32 11.19 -11.14
CA ASP A 184 14.64 11.78 -11.04
C ASP A 184 15.76 10.73 -10.94
N ALA A 185 15.48 9.60 -10.26
CA ALA A 185 16.38 8.45 -10.18
C ALA A 185 16.48 7.65 -11.50
N GLY A 186 15.66 7.98 -12.51
CA GLY A 186 15.61 7.31 -13.80
C GLY A 186 15.05 5.89 -13.76
N ILE A 187 14.23 5.57 -12.75
CA ILE A 187 13.64 4.22 -12.60
C ILE A 187 12.14 4.18 -12.89
N LEU A 188 11.47 5.33 -13.04
CA LEU A 188 10.01 5.40 -13.14
C LEU A 188 9.42 4.57 -14.29
N GLU A 189 10.06 4.55 -15.45
CA GLU A 189 9.58 3.78 -16.62
C GLU A 189 9.59 2.26 -16.40
N ASP A 190 10.47 1.77 -15.51
CA ASP A 190 10.53 0.37 -15.09
C ASP A 190 9.86 0.13 -13.72
N THR A 191 9.11 1.11 -13.22
CA THR A 191 8.39 1.05 -11.93
C THR A 191 6.89 0.85 -12.16
N LEU A 192 6.30 -0.12 -11.46
CA LEU A 192 4.86 -0.15 -11.19
C LEU A 192 4.60 0.68 -9.93
N PHE A 193 3.89 1.80 -10.07
CA PHE A 193 3.57 2.69 -8.96
C PHE A 193 2.12 2.49 -8.54
N LEU A 194 1.91 2.10 -7.28
CA LEU A 194 0.63 1.77 -6.68
C LEU A 194 0.33 2.74 -5.54
N VAL A 195 -0.90 3.22 -5.44
CA VAL A 195 -1.38 4.04 -4.32
C VAL A 195 -2.74 3.52 -3.86
N THR A 196 -2.93 3.38 -2.55
CA THR A 196 -4.18 2.88 -1.97
C THR A 196 -4.37 3.39 -0.53
N ALA A 197 -5.50 3.01 0.08
CA ALA A 197 -5.72 3.09 1.52
C ALA A 197 -5.95 1.68 2.08
N ASP A 198 -5.79 1.51 3.37
CA ASP A 198 -6.09 0.26 4.06
C ASP A 198 -7.55 0.19 4.49
N HIS A 199 -8.13 1.26 5.02
CA HIS A 199 -9.54 1.44 5.36
C HIS A 199 -9.93 2.91 5.28
N GLY A 200 -11.20 3.19 5.42
CA GLY A 200 -11.72 4.51 5.73
C GLY A 200 -12.22 4.58 7.17
N GLY A 201 -13.23 5.41 7.44
CA GLY A 201 -13.80 5.51 8.77
C GLY A 201 -15.15 6.19 8.77
N PHE A 202 -15.82 6.11 9.92
CA PHE A 202 -17.12 6.74 10.14
C PHE A 202 -17.11 7.51 11.47
N ASP A 203 -17.62 8.74 11.47
CA ASP A 203 -17.53 9.64 12.61
C ASP A 203 -16.07 9.81 13.08
N HIS A 204 -15.70 9.36 14.25
CA HIS A 204 -14.33 9.42 14.81
C HIS A 204 -13.65 8.05 14.93
N GLY A 205 -14.11 7.03 14.21
CA GLY A 205 -13.60 5.67 14.34
C GLY A 205 -13.73 4.83 13.09
N HIS A 206 -13.29 3.60 13.21
CA HIS A 206 -13.36 2.57 12.18
C HIS A 206 -13.41 1.19 12.86
N GLY A 207 -13.51 0.11 12.11
CA GLY A 207 -13.65 -1.26 12.61
C GLY A 207 -15.00 -1.89 12.30
N GLY A 208 -15.89 -1.12 11.67
CA GLY A 208 -17.23 -1.54 11.26
C GLY A 208 -17.30 -2.04 9.82
N THR A 209 -18.47 -1.85 9.22
CA THR A 209 -18.80 -2.39 7.90
C THR A 209 -19.54 -1.40 7.01
N THR A 210 -19.55 -0.11 7.37
CA THR A 210 -20.16 0.92 6.53
C THR A 210 -19.39 1.09 5.22
N ASP A 211 -20.00 1.68 4.22
CA ASP A 211 -19.31 1.92 2.94
C ASP A 211 -18.16 2.89 3.10
N GLU A 212 -18.27 3.86 4.02
CA GLU A 212 -17.23 4.82 4.36
C GLU A 212 -16.01 4.16 5.01
N GLU A 213 -16.20 3.03 5.73
CA GLU A 213 -15.11 2.30 6.36
C GLU A 213 -14.46 1.30 5.41
N LYS A 214 -15.27 0.54 4.62
CA LYS A 214 -14.79 -0.62 3.86
C LYS A 214 -14.39 -0.35 2.41
N LEU A 215 -14.84 0.79 1.82
CA LEU A 215 -14.49 1.13 0.46
C LEU A 215 -13.25 2.01 0.44
N VAL A 216 -12.21 1.52 -0.22
CA VAL A 216 -10.96 2.26 -0.39
C VAL A 216 -10.68 2.52 -1.86
N PHE A 217 -9.87 3.54 -2.13
CA PHE A 217 -9.39 3.76 -3.49
C PHE A 217 -8.17 2.87 -3.77
N PHE A 218 -7.96 2.59 -5.05
CA PHE A 218 -6.73 2.00 -5.56
C PHE A 218 -6.38 2.65 -6.89
N ALA A 219 -5.11 2.99 -7.08
CA ALA A 219 -4.56 3.51 -8.34
C ALA A 219 -3.26 2.78 -8.69
N ALA A 220 -3.08 2.48 -9.96
CA ALA A 220 -1.89 1.83 -10.50
C ALA A 220 -1.44 2.52 -11.79
N VAL A 221 -0.15 2.84 -11.90
CA VAL A 221 0.47 3.38 -13.11
C VAL A 221 1.74 2.60 -13.43
N GLY A 222 1.91 2.27 -14.70
CA GLY A 222 3.09 1.56 -15.18
C GLY A 222 2.96 1.21 -16.66
N LYS A 223 4.06 0.77 -17.27
CA LYS A 223 4.17 0.59 -18.74
C LYS A 223 3.22 -0.44 -19.35
N THR A 224 2.71 -1.40 -18.56
CA THR A 224 1.73 -2.41 -19.01
C THR A 224 0.36 -2.22 -18.40
N VAL A 225 0.18 -1.23 -17.52
CA VAL A 225 -1.13 -0.92 -16.94
C VAL A 225 -2.05 -0.35 -18.02
N ILE A 226 -3.27 -0.88 -18.11
CA ILE A 226 -4.26 -0.43 -19.11
C ILE A 226 -4.80 0.94 -18.69
N LYS A 227 -4.47 1.95 -19.47
CA LYS A 227 -4.88 3.33 -19.19
C LYS A 227 -6.40 3.47 -19.16
N GLY A 228 -6.90 4.07 -18.07
CA GLY A 228 -8.32 4.32 -17.85
C GLY A 228 -9.14 3.08 -17.46
N ALA A 229 -8.48 1.93 -17.21
CA ALA A 229 -9.19 0.73 -16.79
C ALA A 229 -9.83 0.93 -15.41
N ARG A 230 -11.07 0.46 -15.30
CA ARG A 230 -11.78 0.34 -14.01
C ARG A 230 -11.78 -1.12 -13.60
N ILE A 231 -11.17 -1.40 -12.47
CA ILE A 231 -10.95 -2.76 -11.97
C ILE A 231 -11.81 -3.05 -10.74
N SER A 232 -12.14 -4.32 -10.54
CA SER A 232 -12.76 -4.81 -9.31
C SER A 232 -11.74 -5.64 -8.55
N MET A 233 -11.50 -5.31 -7.29
CA MET A 233 -10.50 -5.98 -6.47
C MET A 233 -10.76 -5.78 -4.97
N GLU A 234 -10.02 -6.54 -4.17
CA GLU A 234 -9.92 -6.37 -2.72
C GLU A 234 -8.47 -6.03 -2.33
N VAL A 235 -8.26 -5.41 -1.16
CA VAL A 235 -6.89 -5.05 -0.70
C VAL A 235 -5.97 -6.27 -0.60
N LYS A 236 -6.50 -7.45 -0.27
CA LYS A 236 -5.74 -8.70 -0.24
C LYS A 236 -5.19 -9.13 -1.61
N ASP A 237 -5.66 -8.53 -2.71
CA ASP A 237 -5.22 -8.85 -4.07
C ASP A 237 -3.94 -8.09 -4.45
N ILE A 238 -3.57 -7.05 -3.70
CA ILE A 238 -2.38 -6.22 -3.96
C ILE A 238 -1.08 -7.04 -4.03
N PRO A 239 -0.82 -8.03 -3.15
CA PRO A 239 0.39 -8.84 -3.26
C PRO A 239 0.49 -9.60 -4.58
N ALA A 240 -0.62 -10.09 -5.15
CA ALA A 240 -0.62 -10.75 -6.45
C ALA A 240 -0.26 -9.79 -7.60
N ILE A 241 -0.64 -8.51 -7.49
CA ILE A 241 -0.21 -7.47 -8.44
C ILE A 241 1.31 -7.28 -8.38
N ILE A 242 1.87 -7.22 -7.16
CA ILE A 242 3.30 -7.01 -6.92
C ILE A 242 4.12 -8.21 -7.43
N THR A 243 3.73 -9.43 -7.06
CA THR A 243 4.42 -10.66 -7.50
C THR A 243 4.35 -10.83 -9.02
N HIS A 244 3.21 -10.58 -9.63
CA HIS A 244 3.07 -10.59 -11.08
C HIS A 244 4.03 -9.59 -11.77
N ALA A 245 4.08 -8.35 -11.28
CA ALA A 245 4.94 -7.32 -11.84
C ALA A 245 6.43 -7.68 -11.76
N LEU A 246 6.87 -8.28 -10.66
CA LEU A 246 8.25 -8.68 -10.41
C LEU A 246 8.59 -10.09 -10.91
N GLY A 247 7.64 -10.81 -11.53
CA GLY A 247 7.86 -12.18 -12.01
C GLY A 247 8.12 -13.19 -10.88
N VAL A 248 7.60 -12.92 -9.71
CA VAL A 248 7.69 -13.76 -8.50
C VAL A 248 6.48 -14.69 -8.44
N PRO A 249 6.62 -15.98 -8.10
CA PRO A 249 5.49 -16.87 -7.89
C PRO A 249 4.62 -16.39 -6.69
N ASP A 250 3.31 -16.47 -6.84
CA ASP A 250 2.37 -16.19 -5.75
C ASP A 250 2.55 -17.15 -4.57
N GLY A 251 2.15 -16.69 -3.39
CA GLY A 251 2.13 -17.53 -2.20
C GLY A 251 1.14 -18.69 -2.34
N ALA A 252 1.58 -19.93 -2.11
CA ALA A 252 0.73 -21.11 -2.25
C ALA A 252 -0.50 -21.09 -1.30
N THR A 253 -0.43 -20.33 -0.22
CA THR A 253 -1.52 -20.16 0.78
C THR A 253 -2.35 -18.91 0.56
N TRP A 254 -2.01 -18.08 -0.43
CA TRP A 254 -2.69 -16.83 -0.66
C TRP A 254 -4.10 -17.01 -1.21
N GLN A 255 -4.99 -16.13 -0.79
CA GLN A 255 -6.32 -15.93 -1.37
C GLN A 255 -6.34 -14.82 -2.41
N ALA A 256 -5.21 -14.07 -2.50
CA ALA A 256 -4.98 -12.99 -3.44
C ALA A 256 -5.10 -13.48 -4.90
N LYS A 257 -5.69 -12.64 -5.74
CA LYS A 257 -5.84 -12.90 -7.18
C LYS A 257 -5.39 -11.67 -7.96
N LEU A 258 -4.78 -11.89 -9.11
CA LEU A 258 -4.49 -10.79 -10.02
C LEU A 258 -5.81 -10.22 -10.57
N PRO A 259 -6.10 -8.93 -10.39
CA PRO A 259 -7.32 -8.31 -10.91
C PRO A 259 -7.37 -8.36 -12.44
N GLU A 260 -8.51 -8.78 -12.98
CA GLU A 260 -8.72 -8.80 -14.42
C GLU A 260 -8.72 -7.39 -15.02
N GLY A 261 -8.13 -7.22 -16.19
CA GLY A 261 -8.11 -5.95 -16.91
C GLY A 261 -7.14 -4.90 -16.34
N LEU A 262 -6.27 -5.25 -15.39
CA LEU A 262 -5.26 -4.32 -14.88
C LEU A 262 -4.10 -4.16 -15.87
N PHE A 263 -3.60 -5.25 -16.43
CA PHE A 263 -2.44 -5.26 -17.33
C PHE A 263 -2.84 -5.60 -18.77
N ALA A 264 -2.17 -4.98 -19.73
CA ALA A 264 -2.21 -5.40 -21.13
C ALA A 264 -1.54 -6.77 -21.31
N GLU A 265 -2.08 -7.58 -22.28
CA GLU A 265 -1.52 -8.87 -22.66
C GLU A 265 -0.15 -8.76 -23.34
#